data_ebf72d345508d49342017c4881d2ea22
#
_entry.id   ebf72d345508d49342017c4881d2ea22
#
_cell.length_a   1.000
_cell.length_b   1.000
_cell.length_c   1.000
_cell.angle_alpha   90.00
_cell.angle_beta   90.00
_cell.angle_gamma   90.00
#
_symmetry.space_group_name_H-M   'P 1'
#
loop_
_entity.id
_entity.type
_entity.pdbx_description
1 polymer ?
#
loop_
_entity_poly.entity_id
_entity_poly.type
_entity_poly.pdbx_seq_one_letter_code
_entity_poly.pdbx_strand_id
1 'polypeptide(L)' 'TETDPRPKTLFEPGEELLVIDGPFTDFKGLVEKVDYEKSKLHLTVNVFNRPTQVELEFSKVEKLD' A
#
# COMPACT_ATOMS: atom_id res chain seq x y z
N THR A 1 10.62 -5.98 14.79
CA THR A 1 11.01 -4.67 15.07
C THR A 1 9.97 -3.72 15.54
N GLU A 2 8.78 -4.04 15.30
CA GLU A 2 7.73 -3.11 15.58
C GLU A 2 7.21 -3.26 16.96
N THR A 3 7.20 -2.20 17.67
CA THR A 3 6.53 -2.15 18.95
C THR A 3 5.29 -1.29 18.88
N ASP A 4 4.95 -0.90 17.69
CA ASP A 4 3.82 -0.04 17.47
C ASP A 4 2.53 -0.78 17.79
N PRO A 5 1.65 -0.24 18.64
CA PRO A 5 0.42 -0.94 18.98
C PRO A 5 -0.66 -0.90 17.92
N ARG A 6 -0.39 -0.29 16.79
CA ARG A 6 -1.40 -0.17 15.76
C ARG A 6 -1.81 -1.55 15.23
N PRO A 7 -3.12 -1.75 14.93
CA PRO A 7 -3.55 -2.99 14.30
C PRO A 7 -2.90 -3.16 12.94
N LYS A 8 -2.79 -4.41 12.50
CA LYS A 8 -2.19 -4.69 11.21
C LYS A 8 -3.04 -4.20 10.05
N THR A 9 -4.31 -3.94 10.30
CA THR A 9 -5.21 -3.48 9.25
C THR A 9 -5.12 -1.99 9.01
N LEU A 10 -4.34 -1.28 9.81
CA LEU A 10 -4.19 0.15 9.62
C LEU A 10 -2.97 0.44 8.77
N PHE A 11 -3.15 1.37 7.86
CA PHE A 11 -2.06 1.81 6.97
C PHE A 11 -1.87 3.30 7.17
N GLU A 12 -0.66 3.76 6.90
CA GLU A 12 -0.32 5.17 7.06
C GLU A 12 0.52 5.63 5.88
N PRO A 13 0.43 6.93 5.56
CA PRO A 13 1.29 7.46 4.51
C PRO A 13 2.75 7.27 4.87
N GLY A 14 3.55 6.94 3.87
CA GLY A 14 4.95 6.70 4.06
C GLY A 14 5.31 5.24 4.27
N GLU A 15 4.31 4.38 4.41
CA GLU A 15 4.57 2.95 4.55
C GLU A 15 4.78 2.31 3.21
N GLU A 16 5.59 1.26 3.21
CA GLU A 16 5.83 0.49 2.00
C GLU A 16 5.01 -0.79 2.08
N LEU A 17 4.27 -1.06 1.02
CA LEU A 17 3.40 -2.22 0.95
C LEU A 17 3.69 -3.01 -0.31
N LEU A 18 3.33 -4.28 -0.27
CA LEU A 18 3.44 -5.17 -1.43
C LEU A 18 2.06 -5.37 -2.01
N VAL A 19 1.94 -5.15 -3.31
CA VAL A 19 0.69 -5.41 -4.01
C VAL A 19 0.57 -6.91 -4.25
N ILE A 20 -0.50 -7.50 -3.77
CA ILE A 20 -0.68 -8.94 -3.86
C ILE A 20 -1.80 -9.33 -4.82
N ASP A 21 -2.49 -8.37 -5.39
CA ASP A 21 -3.58 -8.66 -6.30
C ASP A 21 -3.70 -7.54 -7.31
N GLY A 22 -4.21 -7.88 -8.50
CA GLY A 22 -4.41 -6.89 -9.55
C GLY A 22 -3.26 -6.85 -10.53
N PRO A 23 -3.28 -5.87 -11.42
CA PRO A 23 -2.26 -5.79 -12.47
C PRO A 23 -0.88 -5.45 -11.96
N PHE A 24 -0.76 -5.01 -10.71
CA PHE A 24 0.54 -4.63 -10.15
C PHE A 24 1.01 -5.61 -9.09
N THR A 25 0.55 -6.86 -9.19
CA THR A 25 0.97 -7.89 -8.24
C THR A 25 2.49 -8.01 -8.23
N ASP A 26 3.05 -8.16 -7.02
CA ASP A 26 4.48 -8.29 -6.79
C ASP A 26 5.24 -6.98 -6.93
N PHE A 27 4.52 -5.87 -7.08
CA PHE A 27 5.15 -4.56 -7.08
C PHE A 27 5.07 -3.99 -5.67
N LYS A 28 6.11 -3.30 -5.27
CA LYS A 28 6.11 -2.59 -4.01
C LYS A 28 5.63 -1.18 -4.23
N GLY A 29 4.77 -0.72 -3.35
CA GLY A 29 4.24 0.62 -3.45
C GLY A 29 4.43 1.38 -2.17
N LEU A 30 4.57 2.69 -2.30
CA LEU A 30 4.68 3.57 -1.15
C LEU A 30 3.33 4.24 -0.92
N VAL A 31 2.83 4.16 0.30
CA VAL A 31 1.53 4.73 0.61
C VAL A 31 1.62 6.25 0.58
N GLU A 32 0.79 6.85 -0.26
CA GLU A 32 0.69 8.29 -0.35
C GLU A 32 -0.49 8.81 0.46
N LYS A 33 -1.58 8.07 0.43
CA LYS A 33 -2.79 8.50 1.10
C LYS A 33 -3.62 7.30 1.46
N VAL A 34 -4.35 7.40 2.55
CA VAL A 34 -5.20 6.31 3.00
C VAL A 34 -6.63 6.86 3.12
N ASP A 35 -7.56 6.15 2.52
CA ASP A 35 -8.97 6.51 2.58
C ASP A 35 -9.69 5.42 3.36
N TYR A 36 -9.91 5.68 4.64
CA TYR A 36 -10.55 4.68 5.49
C TYR A 36 -12.04 4.57 5.23
N GLU A 37 -12.65 5.63 4.72
CA GLU A 37 -14.07 5.59 4.44
C GLU A 37 -14.39 4.62 3.31
N LYS A 38 -13.52 4.58 2.31
CA LYS A 38 -13.71 3.71 1.16
C LYS A 38 -12.84 2.47 1.24
N SER A 39 -12.05 2.34 2.28
CA SER A 39 -11.15 1.21 2.47
C SER A 39 -10.17 1.07 1.29
N LYS A 40 -9.62 2.18 0.87
CA LYS A 40 -8.72 2.21 -0.28
C LYS A 40 -7.45 2.94 0.07
N LEU A 41 -6.41 2.61 -0.69
CA LEU A 41 -5.09 3.19 -0.51
C LEU A 41 -4.62 3.79 -1.83
N HIS A 42 -3.93 4.88 -1.72
CA HIS A 42 -3.26 5.47 -2.86
C HIS A 42 -1.78 5.21 -2.73
N LEU A 43 -1.25 4.44 -3.64
CA LEU A 43 0.14 4.02 -3.62
C LEU A 43 0.88 4.59 -4.82
N THR A 44 2.18 4.81 -4.64
CA THR A 44 3.04 5.14 -5.75
C THR A 44 3.92 3.93 -6.03
N VAL A 45 3.79 3.40 -7.22
CA VAL A 45 4.51 2.21 -7.64
C VAL A 45 5.44 2.57 -8.77
N ASN A 46 6.66 2.07 -8.71
CA ASN A 46 7.61 2.25 -9.81
C ASN A 46 7.32 1.27 -10.92
N VAL A 47 6.80 1.77 -12.01
CA VAL A 47 6.50 0.97 -13.18
C VAL A 47 7.34 1.49 -14.33
N PHE A 48 8.22 0.63 -14.86
CA PHE A 48 9.09 1.01 -15.98
C PHE A 48 9.90 2.26 -15.64
N ASN A 49 10.42 2.32 -14.41
CA ASN A 49 11.22 3.46 -13.95
C ASN A 49 10.44 4.75 -13.87
N ARG A 50 9.13 4.66 -13.73
CA ARG A 50 8.27 5.82 -13.59
C ARG A 50 7.40 5.66 -12.36
N PRO A 51 7.25 6.73 -11.58
CA PRO A 51 6.32 6.68 -10.46
C PRO A 51 4.90 6.73 -10.99
N THR A 52 4.13 5.72 -10.64
CA THR A 52 2.75 5.60 -11.08
C THR A 52 1.87 5.48 -9.86
N GLN A 53 0.85 6.32 -9.78
CA GLN A 53 -0.08 6.27 -8.66
C GLN A 53 -1.20 5.29 -8.99
N VAL A 54 -1.48 4.42 -8.02
CA VAL A 54 -2.53 3.42 -8.17
C VAL A 54 -3.38 3.45 -6.93
N GLU A 55 -4.63 3.07 -7.10
CA GLU A 55 -5.59 2.99 -6.00
C GLU A 55 -5.99 1.54 -5.82
N LEU A 56 -5.81 1.03 -4.60
CA LEU A 56 -6.09 -0.36 -4.29
C LEU A 56 -6.81 -0.46 -2.97
N GLU A 57 -7.60 -1.51 -2.83
CA GLU A 57 -8.29 -1.78 -1.58
C GLU A 57 -7.31 -2.34 -0.55
N PHE A 58 -7.70 -2.25 0.71
CA PHE A 58 -6.84 -2.76 1.78
C PHE A 58 -6.51 -4.23 1.58
N SER A 59 -7.45 -5.00 1.06
CA SER A 59 -7.25 -6.44 0.89
C SER A 59 -6.34 -6.76 -0.29
N LYS A 60 -6.01 -5.79 -1.10
CA LYS A 60 -5.17 -6.01 -2.28
C LYS A 60 -3.69 -5.79 -2.01
N VAL A 61 -3.36 -5.39 -0.82
CA VAL A 61 -1.98 -5.08 -0.46
C VAL A 61 -1.66 -5.77 0.85
N GLU A 62 -0.36 -5.92 1.10
CA GLU A 62 0.09 -6.57 2.31
C GLU A 62 1.28 -5.80 2.85
N LYS A 63 1.35 -5.69 4.18
CA LYS A 63 2.47 -5.00 4.79
C LYS A 63 3.73 -5.82 4.64
N LEU A 64 4.82 -5.12 4.42
CA LEU A 64 6.10 -5.79 4.18
C LEU A 64 6.81 -6.20 5.46
N ASP A 65 6.37 -5.72 6.58
CA ASP A 65 7.01 -6.09 7.85
C ASP A 65 6.57 -7.42 8.32
#